data_6bcd4d82e7220cb7a94cc60418d2597d
#
_entry.id   6bcd4d82e7220cb7a94cc60418d2597d
#
_cell.length_a   1.000
_cell.length_b   1.000
_cell.length_c   1.000
_cell.angle_alpha   90.00
_cell.angle_beta   90.00
_cell.angle_gamma   90.00
#
_symmetry.space_group_name_H-M   'P 1'
#
loop_
_entity.id
_entity.type
_entity.pdbx_description
1 polymer ?
#
loop_
_entity_poly.entity_id
_entity_poly.type
_entity_poly.pdbx_seq_one_letter_code
_entity_poly.pdbx_strand_id
1 'polypeptide(L)'
;PVQGVLSKDEVRQFRQHLDTADWQDGLKTAGTLARSVKRNQQLADGSPLAVELGKLILRKLGNNPTFISAALPGRIYPPKFNRYAGGGTYGAHVDSAVMLVPGTNISVRSDLSATLFLAEPDEYEGGELEIEGPFGIQSAKLEAGDMVLYPSSSLHRVTPVTEGARVASFFWIQSMVRDDGARTLLFDLDQSIQGLTPVVEPDDPRLLK
;
A
#
# COMPACT_ATOMS: atom_id res chain seq x y z
N PRO A 1 3.24 -1.84 -9.72
CA PRO A 1 3.04 -2.80 -8.64
C PRO A 1 4.36 -3.33 -8.11
N VAL A 2 4.38 -3.77 -6.84
CA VAL A 2 5.46 -4.53 -6.21
C VAL A 2 4.90 -5.93 -5.97
N GLN A 3 5.41 -6.90 -6.72
CA GLN A 3 4.94 -8.28 -6.68
C GLN A 3 5.56 -9.06 -5.52
N GLY A 4 4.81 -10.01 -4.97
CA GLY A 4 5.31 -10.98 -4.00
C GLY A 4 5.84 -10.38 -2.70
N VAL A 5 5.24 -9.31 -2.19
CA VAL A 5 5.58 -8.77 -0.86
C VAL A 5 5.33 -9.81 0.21
N LEU A 6 4.22 -10.56 0.09
CA LEU A 6 3.92 -11.75 0.87
C LEU A 6 3.75 -12.94 -0.08
N SER A 7 4.23 -14.11 0.33
CA SER A 7 3.91 -15.38 -0.35
C SER A 7 2.45 -15.76 -0.11
N LYS A 8 1.91 -16.65 -0.96
CA LYS A 8 0.53 -17.16 -0.77
C LYS A 8 0.34 -17.86 0.59
N ASP A 9 1.37 -18.54 1.11
CA ASP A 9 1.34 -19.15 2.45
C ASP A 9 1.24 -18.09 3.54
N GLU A 10 1.99 -17.01 3.43
CA GLU A 10 1.94 -15.90 4.39
C GLU A 10 0.60 -15.17 4.32
N VAL A 11 0.06 -14.97 3.13
CA VAL A 11 -1.31 -14.43 2.97
C VAL A 11 -2.33 -15.32 3.67
N ARG A 12 -2.26 -16.65 3.50
CA ARG A 12 -3.15 -17.58 4.20
C ARG A 12 -3.04 -17.46 5.74
N GLN A 13 -1.82 -17.32 6.27
CA GLN A 13 -1.62 -17.10 7.70
C GLN A 13 -2.22 -15.76 8.17
N PHE A 14 -2.04 -14.68 7.41
CA PHE A 14 -2.68 -13.40 7.70
C PHE A 14 -4.20 -13.52 7.71
N ARG A 15 -4.79 -14.18 6.70
CA ARG A 15 -6.24 -14.35 6.57
C ARG A 15 -6.83 -15.19 7.69
N GLN A 16 -6.14 -16.23 8.20
CA GLN A 16 -6.60 -17.00 9.36
C GLN A 16 -6.90 -16.12 10.58
N HIS A 17 -6.12 -15.07 10.79
CA HIS A 17 -6.32 -14.11 11.87
C HIS A 17 -7.32 -13.01 11.48
N LEU A 18 -7.23 -12.49 10.26
CA LEU A 18 -8.07 -11.39 9.80
C LEU A 18 -9.53 -11.79 9.60
N ASP A 19 -9.81 -13.02 9.14
CA ASP A 19 -11.18 -13.49 8.89
C ASP A 19 -11.99 -13.65 10.19
N THR A 20 -11.32 -13.82 11.33
CA THR A 20 -11.94 -13.92 12.67
C THR A 20 -11.72 -12.66 13.54
N ALA A 21 -11.12 -11.61 12.98
CA ALA A 21 -10.77 -10.41 13.73
C ALA A 21 -12.01 -9.56 14.08
N ASP A 22 -11.86 -8.75 15.13
CA ASP A 22 -12.86 -7.75 15.52
C ASP A 22 -12.75 -6.50 14.62
N TRP A 23 -13.46 -6.53 13.50
CA TRP A 23 -13.53 -5.45 12.56
C TRP A 23 -14.46 -4.35 13.06
N GLN A 24 -13.93 -3.12 13.17
CA GLN A 24 -14.69 -1.95 13.60
C GLN A 24 -15.11 -1.08 12.41
N ASP A 25 -16.15 -0.26 12.61
CA ASP A 25 -16.54 0.73 11.61
C ASP A 25 -15.41 1.70 11.32
N GLY A 26 -14.99 1.74 10.05
CA GLY A 26 -13.90 2.59 9.58
C GLY A 26 -14.19 4.10 9.63
N LEU A 27 -15.43 4.51 9.90
CA LEU A 27 -15.78 5.91 10.11
C LEU A 27 -15.10 6.51 11.35
N LYS A 28 -14.75 5.70 12.34
CA LYS A 28 -14.06 6.15 13.56
C LYS A 28 -12.68 6.78 13.27
N THR A 29 -12.05 6.35 12.16
CA THR A 29 -10.70 6.80 11.75
C THR A 29 -10.74 7.79 10.57
N ALA A 30 -11.92 8.12 10.07
CA ALA A 30 -12.08 9.04 8.94
C ALA A 30 -12.04 10.50 9.41
N GLY A 31 -11.27 11.34 8.72
CA GLY A 31 -11.38 12.80 8.84
C GLY A 31 -12.77 13.30 8.44
N THR A 32 -13.12 14.52 8.83
CA THR A 32 -14.48 15.07 8.71
C THR A 32 -15.04 14.97 7.28
N LEU A 33 -14.23 15.25 6.26
CA LEU A 33 -14.66 15.21 4.86
C LEU A 33 -14.81 13.78 4.32
N ALA A 34 -13.98 12.86 4.78
CA ALA A 34 -14.00 11.46 4.33
C ALA A 34 -15.16 10.65 4.91
N ARG A 35 -15.80 11.11 6.00
CA ARG A 35 -16.92 10.40 6.66
C ARG A 35 -18.13 10.20 5.76
N SER A 36 -18.42 11.14 4.87
CA SER A 36 -19.61 11.06 4.00
C SER A 36 -19.46 10.04 2.87
N VAL A 37 -18.23 9.65 2.53
CA VAL A 37 -17.92 8.81 1.37
C VAL A 37 -17.23 7.50 1.71
N LYS A 38 -16.96 7.24 3.01
CA LYS A 38 -16.27 6.03 3.47
C LYS A 38 -17.24 5.06 4.11
N ARG A 39 -17.29 3.85 3.59
CA ARG A 39 -18.08 2.74 4.14
C ARG A 39 -17.24 1.47 4.09
N ASN A 40 -16.47 1.22 5.14
CA ASN A 40 -15.62 0.05 5.29
C ASN A 40 -15.47 -0.31 6.78
N GLN A 41 -14.79 -1.41 7.01
CA GLN A 41 -14.36 -1.84 8.33
C GLN A 41 -12.84 -1.74 8.43
N GLN A 42 -12.33 -1.51 9.63
CA GLN A 42 -10.90 -1.45 9.93
C GLN A 42 -10.59 -2.15 11.24
N LEU A 43 -9.38 -2.68 11.36
CA LEU A 43 -8.85 -3.07 12.67
C LEU A 43 -8.59 -1.80 13.49
N ALA A 44 -8.84 -1.88 14.80
CA ALA A 44 -8.52 -0.78 15.70
C ALA A 44 -7.01 -0.45 15.64
N ASP A 45 -6.71 0.85 15.58
CA ASP A 45 -5.33 1.32 15.61
C ASP A 45 -4.66 0.88 16.92
N GLY A 46 -3.47 0.29 16.79
CA GLY A 46 -2.72 -0.21 17.94
C GLY A 46 -3.25 -1.51 18.56
N SER A 47 -4.26 -2.17 17.95
CA SER A 47 -4.64 -3.51 18.40
C SER A 47 -3.45 -4.48 18.26
N PRO A 48 -3.29 -5.46 19.20
CA PRO A 48 -2.18 -6.41 19.15
C PRO A 48 -2.02 -7.09 17.79
N LEU A 49 -3.14 -7.49 17.18
CA LEU A 49 -3.14 -8.13 15.86
C LEU A 49 -2.63 -7.18 14.77
N ALA A 50 -3.13 -5.94 14.70
CA ALA A 50 -2.69 -4.98 13.70
C ALA A 50 -1.19 -4.66 13.84
N VAL A 51 -0.71 -4.55 15.09
CA VAL A 51 0.72 -4.29 15.37
C VAL A 51 1.59 -5.48 14.95
N GLU A 52 1.18 -6.70 15.26
CA GLU A 52 1.94 -7.91 14.91
C GLU A 52 2.03 -8.10 13.39
N LEU A 53 0.89 -8.10 12.70
CA LEU A 53 0.85 -8.23 11.24
C LEU A 53 1.57 -7.06 10.55
N GLY A 54 1.42 -5.86 11.06
CA GLY A 54 2.13 -4.68 10.57
C GLY A 54 3.65 -4.81 10.65
N LYS A 55 4.19 -5.34 11.76
CA LYS A 55 5.63 -5.62 11.91
C LYS A 55 6.13 -6.65 10.90
N LEU A 56 5.32 -7.67 10.61
CA LEU A 56 5.66 -8.68 9.59
C LEU A 56 5.74 -8.04 8.20
N ILE A 57 4.76 -7.20 7.82
CA ILE A 57 4.77 -6.45 6.55
C ILE A 57 6.05 -5.59 6.48
N LEU A 58 6.33 -4.78 7.49
CA LEU A 58 7.50 -3.90 7.49
C LEU A 58 8.82 -4.68 7.34
N ARG A 59 8.94 -5.85 7.97
CA ARG A 59 10.09 -6.72 7.81
C ARG A 59 10.25 -7.24 6.38
N LYS A 60 9.15 -7.62 5.73
CA LYS A 60 9.15 -8.06 4.33
C LYS A 60 9.54 -6.93 3.38
N LEU A 61 9.00 -5.76 3.58
CA LEU A 61 9.31 -4.57 2.79
C LEU A 61 10.79 -4.17 2.93
N GLY A 62 11.36 -4.24 4.13
CA GLY A 62 12.77 -3.96 4.37
C GLY A 62 13.74 -4.90 3.65
N ASN A 63 13.27 -6.05 3.19
CA ASN A 63 14.04 -7.04 2.41
C ASN A 63 13.57 -7.14 0.94
N ASN A 64 12.70 -6.25 0.47
CA ASN A 64 12.19 -6.26 -0.90
C ASN A 64 12.93 -5.20 -1.74
N PRO A 65 13.85 -5.59 -2.65
CA PRO A 65 14.64 -4.64 -3.42
C PRO A 65 13.80 -3.70 -4.28
N THR A 66 12.74 -4.22 -4.91
CA THR A 66 11.82 -3.43 -5.74
C THR A 66 11.12 -2.35 -4.93
N PHE A 67 10.64 -2.70 -3.73
CA PHE A 67 10.03 -1.72 -2.83
C PHE A 67 11.04 -0.65 -2.40
N ILE A 68 12.23 -1.06 -2.00
CA ILE A 68 13.28 -0.13 -1.54
C ILE A 68 13.65 0.85 -2.65
N SER A 69 13.87 0.36 -3.87
CA SER A 69 14.20 1.18 -5.03
C SER A 69 13.06 2.12 -5.43
N ALA A 70 11.82 1.62 -5.47
CA ALA A 70 10.66 2.41 -5.89
C ALA A 70 10.22 3.45 -4.86
N ALA A 71 10.31 3.14 -3.57
CA ALA A 71 9.81 4.00 -2.51
C ALA A 71 10.89 4.89 -1.88
N LEU A 72 12.17 4.48 -1.90
CA LEU A 72 13.28 5.11 -1.18
C LEU A 72 12.85 5.50 0.25
N PRO A 73 12.42 4.52 1.08
CA PRO A 73 11.68 4.79 2.30
C PRO A 73 12.57 5.42 3.39
N GLY A 74 12.21 6.61 3.84
CA GLY A 74 12.81 7.25 5.02
C GLY A 74 12.03 6.93 6.29
N ARG A 75 10.69 6.92 6.20
CA ARG A 75 9.77 6.54 7.29
C ARG A 75 8.53 5.87 6.69
N ILE A 76 8.00 4.89 7.41
CA ILE A 76 6.75 4.22 7.03
C ILE A 76 5.77 4.36 8.20
N TYR A 77 4.56 4.83 7.88
CA TYR A 77 3.46 4.85 8.85
C TYR A 77 3.06 3.40 9.17
N PRO A 78 2.75 3.07 10.42
CA PRO A 78 2.35 1.71 10.79
C PRO A 78 1.22 1.18 9.90
N PRO A 79 1.39 -0.01 9.30
CA PRO A 79 0.38 -0.60 8.44
C PRO A 79 -0.97 -0.75 9.15
N LYS A 80 -2.03 -0.35 8.47
CA LYS A 80 -3.44 -0.47 8.88
C LYS A 80 -4.11 -1.54 8.03
N PHE A 81 -5.23 -2.05 8.49
CA PHE A 81 -5.97 -3.09 7.80
C PHE A 81 -7.41 -2.67 7.58
N ASN A 82 -7.93 -2.90 6.38
CA ASN A 82 -9.31 -2.62 6.03
C ASN A 82 -9.99 -3.82 5.38
N ARG A 83 -11.32 -3.82 5.49
CA ARG A 83 -12.21 -4.79 4.87
C ARG A 83 -13.40 -4.06 4.27
N TYR A 84 -13.70 -4.37 3.02
CA TYR A 84 -14.88 -3.87 2.31
C TYR A 84 -15.75 -5.06 1.94
N ALA A 85 -17.03 -5.01 2.27
CA ALA A 85 -18.03 -6.04 1.96
C ALA A 85 -19.42 -5.40 1.93
N GLY A 86 -20.43 -6.08 1.35
CA GLY A 86 -21.83 -5.66 1.38
C GLY A 86 -22.06 -4.24 0.83
N GLY A 87 -21.44 -3.91 -0.29
CA GLY A 87 -21.48 -2.60 -0.91
C GLY A 87 -20.51 -1.59 -0.27
N GLY A 88 -19.58 -2.04 0.56
CA GLY A 88 -18.53 -1.20 1.14
C GLY A 88 -17.73 -0.48 0.06
N THR A 89 -17.37 0.77 0.32
CA THR A 89 -16.71 1.65 -0.66
C THR A 89 -15.91 2.74 0.06
N TYR A 90 -15.03 3.39 -0.67
CA TYR A 90 -14.42 4.65 -0.25
C TYR A 90 -14.41 5.59 -1.45
N GLY A 91 -15.22 6.63 -1.41
CA GLY A 91 -15.36 7.60 -2.49
C GLY A 91 -14.07 8.37 -2.77
N ALA A 92 -14.08 9.13 -3.86
CA ALA A 92 -12.91 9.88 -4.32
C ALA A 92 -12.38 10.82 -3.22
N HIS A 93 -11.08 10.69 -2.94
CA HIS A 93 -10.38 11.51 -1.94
C HIS A 93 -8.88 11.56 -2.25
N VAL A 94 -8.20 12.46 -1.57
CA VAL A 94 -6.74 12.57 -1.51
C VAL A 94 -6.33 12.30 -0.07
N ASP A 95 -5.23 11.61 0.12
CA ASP A 95 -4.72 11.31 1.45
C ASP A 95 -4.18 12.57 2.17
N SER A 96 -4.18 12.54 3.50
CA SER A 96 -3.62 13.63 4.30
C SER A 96 -2.12 13.75 4.03
N ALA A 97 -1.64 14.98 3.79
CA ALA A 97 -0.23 15.24 3.49
C ALA A 97 0.73 14.88 4.62
N VAL A 98 0.25 14.88 5.87
CA VAL A 98 1.02 14.52 7.07
C VAL A 98 0.17 13.68 8.00
N MET A 99 0.72 12.58 8.45
CA MET A 99 0.08 11.62 9.35
C MET A 99 0.82 11.60 10.70
N LEU A 100 0.12 11.84 11.80
CA LEU A 100 0.66 11.68 13.14
C LEU A 100 0.52 10.21 13.57
N VAL A 101 1.62 9.57 13.97
CA VAL A 101 1.60 8.21 14.47
C VAL A 101 0.93 8.18 15.86
N PRO A 102 -0.17 7.43 16.05
CA PRO A 102 -0.94 7.42 17.30
C PRO A 102 -0.06 7.09 18.51
N GLY A 103 -0.27 7.82 19.60
CA GLY A 103 0.47 7.65 20.85
C GLY A 103 1.93 8.13 20.81
N THR A 104 2.33 8.85 19.78
CA THR A 104 3.69 9.41 19.63
C THR A 104 3.66 10.86 19.16
N ASN A 105 4.83 11.52 19.18
CA ASN A 105 5.05 12.83 18.56
C ASN A 105 5.68 12.72 17.16
N ILE A 106 5.59 11.53 16.53
CA ILE A 106 6.20 11.26 15.23
C ILE A 106 5.20 11.59 14.13
N SER A 107 5.58 12.50 13.24
CA SER A 107 4.85 12.76 12.00
C SER A 107 5.52 12.06 10.81
N VAL A 108 4.69 11.55 9.92
CA VAL A 108 5.10 10.95 8.64
C VAL A 108 4.49 11.79 7.52
N ARG A 109 5.31 12.35 6.65
CA ARG A 109 4.84 12.99 5.42
C ARG A 109 4.39 11.90 4.46
N SER A 110 3.22 12.04 3.89
CA SER A 110 2.64 11.07 2.95
C SER A 110 3.07 11.41 1.52
N ASP A 111 4.24 10.93 1.10
CA ASP A 111 4.71 11.07 -0.28
C ASP A 111 4.10 9.97 -1.16
N LEU A 112 4.08 8.74 -0.64
CA LEU A 112 3.48 7.58 -1.30
C LEU A 112 2.43 6.93 -0.41
N SER A 113 1.36 6.49 -1.04
CA SER A 113 0.36 5.58 -0.49
C SER A 113 0.61 4.17 -1.00
N ALA A 114 0.44 3.19 -0.12
CA ALA A 114 0.59 1.77 -0.40
C ALA A 114 -0.68 1.00 -0.07
N THR A 115 -1.06 0.08 -0.95
CA THR A 115 -2.10 -0.91 -0.68
C THR A 115 -1.56 -2.30 -1.00
N LEU A 116 -1.42 -3.14 0.02
CA LEU A 116 -1.07 -4.56 -0.07
C LEU A 116 -2.36 -5.37 -0.05
N PHE A 117 -2.62 -6.09 -1.14
CA PHE A 117 -3.81 -6.91 -1.29
C PHE A 117 -3.66 -8.20 -0.49
N LEU A 118 -4.71 -8.57 0.26
CA LEU A 118 -4.77 -9.76 1.12
C LEU A 118 -5.95 -10.67 0.79
N ALA A 119 -6.76 -10.30 -0.21
CA ALA A 119 -7.80 -11.12 -0.82
C ALA A 119 -7.46 -11.33 -2.29
N GLU A 120 -7.72 -12.55 -2.82
CA GLU A 120 -7.54 -12.82 -4.24
C GLU A 120 -8.59 -12.06 -5.08
N PRO A 121 -8.28 -11.70 -6.33
CA PRO A 121 -9.21 -10.94 -7.18
C PRO A 121 -10.57 -11.61 -7.40
N ASP A 122 -10.62 -12.95 -7.33
CA ASP A 122 -11.83 -13.75 -7.51
C ASP A 122 -12.62 -13.99 -6.21
N GLU A 123 -12.10 -13.57 -5.04
CA GLU A 123 -12.82 -13.64 -3.77
C GLU A 123 -13.89 -12.55 -3.62
N TYR A 124 -13.93 -11.54 -4.51
CA TYR A 124 -14.87 -10.43 -4.40
C TYR A 124 -15.17 -9.78 -5.75
N GLU A 125 -16.36 -9.19 -5.88
CA GLU A 125 -16.76 -8.40 -7.04
C GLU A 125 -16.71 -6.90 -6.75
N GLY A 126 -16.25 -6.11 -7.72
CA GLY A 126 -15.96 -4.68 -7.51
C GLY A 126 -14.70 -4.48 -6.68
N GLY A 127 -14.64 -3.42 -5.90
CA GLY A 127 -13.54 -3.16 -4.95
C GLY A 127 -12.21 -2.78 -5.59
N GLU A 128 -12.21 -2.39 -6.86
CA GLU A 128 -11.03 -1.87 -7.53
C GLU A 128 -10.54 -0.60 -6.82
N LEU A 129 -9.23 -0.51 -6.64
CA LEU A 129 -8.58 0.75 -6.29
C LEU A 129 -8.33 1.53 -7.58
N GLU A 130 -9.09 2.58 -7.78
CA GLU A 130 -8.94 3.48 -8.92
C GLU A 130 -8.12 4.71 -8.51
N ILE A 131 -7.08 5.01 -9.29
CA ILE A 131 -6.12 6.09 -9.05
C ILE A 131 -6.12 6.99 -10.29
N GLU A 132 -6.41 8.27 -10.10
CA GLU A 132 -6.36 9.25 -11.17
C GLU A 132 -4.91 9.71 -11.40
N GLY A 133 -4.46 9.56 -12.62
CA GLY A 133 -3.14 9.98 -13.07
C GLY A 133 -3.24 10.94 -14.27
N PRO A 134 -2.09 11.47 -14.75
CA PRO A 134 -2.05 12.41 -15.88
C PRO A 134 -2.65 11.85 -17.17
N PHE A 135 -2.71 10.53 -17.31
CA PHE A 135 -3.18 9.82 -18.51
C PHE A 135 -4.53 9.11 -18.29
N GLY A 136 -5.26 9.47 -17.24
CA GLY A 136 -6.55 8.91 -16.91
C GLY A 136 -6.53 8.04 -15.67
N ILE A 137 -7.63 7.30 -15.45
CA ILE A 137 -7.81 6.45 -14.28
C ILE A 137 -7.12 5.09 -14.51
N GLN A 138 -6.29 4.70 -13.57
CA GLN A 138 -5.71 3.37 -13.48
C GLN A 138 -6.44 2.56 -12.41
N SER A 139 -6.85 1.35 -12.75
CA SER A 139 -7.56 0.45 -11.86
C SER A 139 -6.61 -0.66 -11.37
N ALA A 140 -6.54 -0.86 -10.07
CA ALA A 140 -5.74 -1.90 -9.45
C ALA A 140 -6.63 -2.88 -8.65
N LYS A 141 -6.55 -4.15 -9.04
CA LYS A 141 -7.12 -5.31 -8.35
C LYS A 141 -6.11 -6.44 -8.50
N LEU A 142 -5.10 -6.45 -7.61
CA LEU A 142 -3.94 -7.32 -7.72
C LEU A 142 -4.17 -8.63 -6.97
N GLU A 143 -3.35 -9.63 -7.28
CA GLU A 143 -3.31 -10.88 -6.52
C GLU A 143 -2.93 -10.66 -5.05
N ALA A 144 -3.44 -11.51 -4.18
CA ALA A 144 -3.10 -11.46 -2.77
C ALA A 144 -1.60 -11.70 -2.55
N GLY A 145 -0.97 -10.81 -1.80
CA GLY A 145 0.48 -10.75 -1.59
C GLY A 145 1.17 -9.66 -2.41
N ASP A 146 0.51 -9.11 -3.43
CA ASP A 146 1.02 -8.00 -4.24
C ASP A 146 0.60 -6.65 -3.68
N MET A 147 1.39 -5.62 -3.99
CA MET A 147 1.17 -4.27 -3.50
C MET A 147 1.22 -3.24 -4.64
N VAL A 148 0.37 -2.24 -4.56
CA VAL A 148 0.47 -1.04 -5.39
C VAL A 148 1.01 0.13 -4.58
N LEU A 149 1.93 0.90 -5.19
CA LEU A 149 2.43 2.18 -4.72
C LEU A 149 1.94 3.27 -5.66
N TYR A 150 1.50 4.39 -5.10
CA TYR A 150 1.06 5.55 -5.88
C TYR A 150 1.31 6.85 -5.09
N PRO A 151 1.45 8.01 -5.76
CA PRO A 151 1.59 9.30 -5.06
C PRO A 151 0.40 9.57 -4.16
N SER A 152 0.63 9.91 -2.89
CA SER A 152 -0.45 10.20 -1.93
C SER A 152 -1.29 11.42 -2.31
N SER A 153 -0.78 12.27 -3.20
CA SER A 153 -1.46 13.41 -3.78
C SER A 153 -2.45 13.06 -4.90
N SER A 154 -2.45 11.81 -5.38
CA SER A 154 -3.40 11.37 -6.42
C SER A 154 -4.82 11.26 -5.86
N LEU A 155 -5.80 11.75 -6.63
CA LEU A 155 -7.20 11.46 -6.36
C LEU A 155 -7.44 9.97 -6.58
N HIS A 156 -8.02 9.29 -5.59
CA HIS A 156 -8.25 7.85 -5.68
C HIS A 156 -9.52 7.44 -4.94
N ARG A 157 -10.02 6.25 -5.27
CA ARG A 157 -11.21 5.67 -4.64
C ARG A 157 -11.15 4.15 -4.63
N VAL A 158 -11.97 3.53 -3.77
CA VAL A 158 -12.29 2.09 -3.83
C VAL A 158 -13.73 1.95 -4.29
N THR A 159 -13.94 1.27 -5.43
CA THR A 159 -15.28 1.02 -5.97
C THR A 159 -16.09 0.13 -5.02
N PRO A 160 -17.44 0.14 -5.09
CA PRO A 160 -18.25 -0.69 -4.20
C PRO A 160 -17.93 -2.19 -4.35
N VAL A 161 -17.75 -2.89 -3.24
CA VAL A 161 -17.65 -4.35 -3.20
C VAL A 161 -19.06 -4.92 -3.13
N THR A 162 -19.53 -5.49 -4.23
CA THR A 162 -20.92 -5.99 -4.35
C THR A 162 -21.08 -7.41 -3.83
N GLU A 163 -20.06 -8.26 -4.01
CA GLU A 163 -20.04 -9.64 -3.51
C GLU A 163 -18.70 -9.93 -2.84
N GLY A 164 -18.69 -10.87 -1.88
CA GLY A 164 -17.48 -11.25 -1.17
C GLY A 164 -16.92 -10.19 -0.23
N ALA A 165 -15.60 -10.22 -0.01
CA ALA A 165 -14.92 -9.26 0.86
C ALA A 165 -13.50 -8.96 0.37
N ARG A 166 -13.24 -7.68 0.10
CA ARG A 166 -11.90 -7.17 -0.17
C ARG A 166 -11.18 -6.89 1.14
N VAL A 167 -10.09 -7.59 1.39
CA VAL A 167 -9.22 -7.38 2.56
C VAL A 167 -7.86 -6.86 2.08
N ALA A 168 -7.37 -5.81 2.72
CA ALA A 168 -6.08 -5.22 2.37
C ALA A 168 -5.39 -4.59 3.60
N SER A 169 -4.07 -4.44 3.50
CA SER A 169 -3.30 -3.54 4.36
C SER A 169 -2.95 -2.27 3.58
N PHE A 170 -3.01 -1.12 4.25
CA PHE A 170 -2.69 0.16 3.65
C PHE A 170 -1.87 1.02 4.61
N PHE A 171 -0.96 1.82 4.05
CA PHE A 171 -0.07 2.68 4.83
C PHE A 171 0.57 3.76 3.95
N TRP A 172 1.27 4.70 4.59
CA TRP A 172 1.91 5.81 3.91
C TRP A 172 3.42 5.78 4.12
N ILE A 173 4.15 6.25 3.11
CA ILE A 173 5.60 6.28 3.13
C ILE A 173 6.07 7.73 2.94
N GLN A 174 6.91 8.19 3.85
CA GLN A 174 7.75 9.34 3.65
C GLN A 174 9.02 8.89 2.96
N SER A 175 9.17 9.28 1.70
CA SER A 175 10.35 8.98 0.91
C SER A 175 11.52 9.91 1.30
N MET A 176 12.74 9.42 1.13
CA MET A 176 13.95 10.24 1.18
C MET A 176 13.99 11.24 0.01
N VAL A 177 13.34 10.89 -1.11
CA VAL A 177 13.20 11.76 -2.29
C VAL A 177 11.73 12.19 -2.40
N ARG A 178 11.45 13.46 -2.11
CA ARG A 178 10.08 13.99 -2.05
C ARG A 178 9.43 14.10 -3.42
N ASP A 179 10.17 14.50 -4.43
CA ASP A 179 9.68 14.73 -5.78
C ASP A 179 9.38 13.41 -6.50
N ASP A 180 8.17 13.27 -7.04
CA ASP A 180 7.71 12.04 -7.69
C ASP A 180 8.47 11.77 -8.99
N GLY A 181 8.78 12.81 -9.76
CA GLY A 181 9.53 12.70 -11.01
C GLY A 181 10.98 12.26 -10.76
N ALA A 182 11.64 12.87 -9.77
CA ALA A 182 12.99 12.47 -9.37
C ALA A 182 13.03 11.03 -8.86
N ARG A 183 12.02 10.61 -8.08
CA ARG A 183 11.91 9.23 -7.57
C ARG A 183 11.69 8.24 -8.70
N THR A 184 10.83 8.55 -9.68
CA THR A 184 10.60 7.73 -10.87
C THR A 184 11.89 7.58 -11.68
N LEU A 185 12.60 8.68 -11.92
CA LEU A 185 13.89 8.65 -12.65
C LEU A 185 14.92 7.77 -11.95
N LEU A 186 15.04 7.87 -10.63
CA LEU A 186 15.96 7.04 -9.85
C LEU A 186 15.58 5.56 -9.92
N PHE A 187 14.29 5.25 -9.85
CA PHE A 187 13.79 3.88 -10.00
C PHE A 187 14.11 3.31 -11.39
N ASP A 188 13.82 4.06 -12.45
CA ASP A 188 14.09 3.64 -13.85
C ASP A 188 15.58 3.42 -14.07
N LEU A 189 16.43 4.30 -13.50
CA LEU A 189 17.89 4.15 -13.57
C LEU A 189 18.35 2.89 -12.83
N ASP A 190 17.86 2.66 -11.60
CA ASP A 190 18.19 1.46 -10.83
C ASP A 190 17.76 0.17 -11.56
N GLN A 191 16.53 0.14 -12.12
CA GLN A 191 16.05 -1.00 -12.89
C GLN A 191 16.91 -1.24 -14.16
N SER A 192 17.36 -0.17 -14.80
CA SER A 192 18.26 -0.25 -15.97
C SER A 192 19.62 -0.84 -15.58
N ILE A 193 20.21 -0.39 -14.48
CA ILE A 193 21.47 -0.93 -13.94
C ILE A 193 21.29 -2.41 -13.57
N GLN A 194 20.25 -2.76 -12.85
CA GLN A 194 19.93 -4.15 -12.47
C GLN A 194 19.79 -5.06 -13.71
N GLY A 195 19.12 -4.57 -14.76
CA GLY A 195 18.94 -5.31 -16.01
C GLY A 195 20.24 -5.47 -16.83
N LEU A 196 21.15 -4.51 -16.74
CA LEU A 196 22.43 -4.56 -17.47
C LEU A 196 23.51 -5.36 -16.73
N THR A 197 23.50 -5.35 -15.41
CA THR A 197 24.53 -6.01 -14.57
C THR A 197 24.79 -7.48 -14.96
N PRO A 198 23.77 -8.35 -15.24
CA PRO A 198 24.04 -9.74 -15.61
C PRO A 198 24.52 -9.95 -17.05
N VAL A 199 24.49 -8.91 -17.92
CA VAL A 199 24.82 -9.02 -19.36
C VAL A 199 26.08 -8.28 -19.75
N VAL A 200 26.75 -7.62 -18.81
CA VAL A 200 28.04 -6.94 -18.99
C VAL A 200 29.10 -7.57 -18.09
N GLU A 201 30.38 -7.41 -18.46
CA GLU A 201 31.48 -7.90 -17.63
C GLU A 201 31.48 -7.21 -16.27
N PRO A 202 31.81 -7.92 -15.16
CA PRO A 202 31.75 -7.39 -13.82
C PRO A 202 32.55 -6.09 -13.58
N ASP A 203 33.61 -5.89 -14.36
CA ASP A 203 34.51 -4.73 -14.27
C ASP A 203 34.25 -3.68 -15.34
N ASP A 204 33.09 -3.70 -16.01
CA ASP A 204 32.77 -2.74 -17.06
C ASP A 204 32.68 -1.32 -16.45
N PRO A 205 33.56 -0.40 -16.88
CA PRO A 205 33.61 0.95 -16.29
C PRO A 205 32.33 1.78 -16.52
N ARG A 206 31.44 1.33 -17.41
CA ARG A 206 30.14 1.98 -17.64
C ARG A 206 29.13 1.69 -16.54
N LEU A 207 29.33 0.60 -15.78
CA LEU A 207 28.48 0.28 -14.60
C LEU A 207 28.96 0.98 -13.32
N LEU A 208 30.21 1.49 -13.32
CA LEU A 208 30.86 2.07 -12.14
C LEU A 208 30.78 3.60 -12.10
N LYS A 209 30.12 4.23 -13.07
CA LYS A 209 29.91 5.69 -13.18
C LYS A 209 28.49 6.07 -12.80
#